data_3bdcfa070297a82278135b80ec235c57
#
_entry.id   3bdcfa070297a82278135b80ec235c57
#
_cell.length_a   1.000
_cell.length_b   1.000
_cell.length_c   1.000
_cell.angle_alpha   90.00
_cell.angle_beta   90.00
_cell.angle_gamma   90.00
#
_symmetry.space_group_name_H-M   'P 1'
#
loop_
_entity.id
_entity.type
_entity.pdbx_description
1 polymer ?
#
loop_
_entity_poly.entity_id
_entity_poly.type
_entity_poly.pdbx_seq_one_letter_code
_entity_poly.pdbx_strand_id
1 'polypeptide(L)'
;IKFVKKVPSFGKSFICLDDKNNKNLIKNLKNKNFYTYGLDSKSNFCIKNIKQFRQFSEFDLKIILPNRKNKLIRQIKIPLLGIHNIRNSVAAAALSVTVGLTVSSIKKGLKNFKGVQRRFNKIFTYNGVDFFDDYAHHPTEIKVVLDGVSNVYKGYEKICIFQPHRISRLKDLKKEFTYAFKDADKVILFPIYTAGEKTKLGFSYLNFAKDLIKNSKVKLFLVDDKFQLAKYIKNNINGKKIVIGMGAGTISTWMRELPKLL
;
A
#
# COMPACT_ATOMS: atom_id res chain seq x y z
N ILE A 1 -11.40 7.57 -18.70
CA ILE A 1 -11.84 8.74 -19.48
C ILE A 1 -13.15 9.31 -18.94
N LYS A 2 -14.25 8.52 -18.80
CA LYS A 2 -15.56 9.01 -18.32
C LYS A 2 -15.47 9.75 -16.97
N PHE A 3 -14.67 9.26 -16.03
CA PHE A 3 -14.49 9.88 -14.71
C PHE A 3 -13.84 11.27 -14.82
N VAL A 4 -12.75 11.40 -15.58
CA VAL A 4 -12.04 12.69 -15.76
C VAL A 4 -12.92 13.71 -16.50
N LYS A 5 -13.74 13.27 -17.45
CA LYS A 5 -14.66 14.17 -18.19
C LYS A 5 -15.78 14.74 -17.34
N LYS A 6 -16.05 14.17 -16.14
CA LYS A 6 -17.04 14.71 -15.20
C LYS A 6 -16.52 15.87 -14.35
N VAL A 7 -15.22 16.17 -14.40
CA VAL A 7 -14.69 17.34 -13.69
C VAL A 7 -15.20 18.61 -14.38
N PRO A 8 -15.81 19.54 -13.63
CA PRO A 8 -16.30 20.81 -14.17
C PRO A 8 -15.20 21.61 -14.87
N SER A 9 -15.60 22.54 -15.76
CA SER A 9 -14.64 23.36 -16.53
C SER A 9 -13.70 24.17 -15.64
N PHE A 10 -14.16 24.61 -14.47
CA PHE A 10 -13.35 25.32 -13.47
C PHE A 10 -12.51 24.42 -12.56
N GLY A 11 -12.77 23.11 -12.55
CA GLY A 11 -12.03 22.14 -11.75
C GLY A 11 -10.80 21.61 -12.48
N LYS A 12 -9.93 20.89 -11.77
CA LYS A 12 -8.73 20.21 -12.30
C LYS A 12 -8.68 18.76 -11.86
N SER A 13 -8.26 17.88 -12.77
CA SER A 13 -7.90 16.50 -12.43
C SER A 13 -6.42 16.42 -12.09
N PHE A 14 -6.05 15.51 -11.19
CA PHE A 14 -4.64 15.19 -10.88
C PHE A 14 -4.38 13.73 -11.28
N ILE A 15 -3.47 13.51 -12.21
CA ILE A 15 -3.24 12.20 -12.85
C ILE A 15 -1.81 11.75 -12.59
N CYS A 16 -1.65 10.56 -11.99
CA CYS A 16 -0.34 9.96 -11.75
C CYS A 16 0.28 9.46 -13.06
N LEU A 17 1.44 9.99 -13.46
CA LEU A 17 2.15 9.58 -14.67
C LEU A 17 2.95 8.27 -14.53
N ASP A 18 3.12 7.78 -13.30
CA ASP A 18 3.87 6.53 -13.09
C ASP A 18 3.05 5.30 -13.51
N ASP A 19 1.73 5.44 -13.67
CA ASP A 19 0.86 4.38 -14.16
C ASP A 19 0.77 4.39 -15.68
N LYS A 20 1.04 3.23 -16.30
CA LYS A 20 1.02 3.05 -17.76
C LYS A 20 -0.36 3.35 -18.37
N ASN A 21 -1.44 2.96 -17.68
CA ASN A 21 -2.80 3.19 -18.14
C ASN A 21 -3.15 4.68 -18.13
N ASN A 22 -2.66 5.41 -17.11
CA ASN A 22 -2.83 6.85 -17.03
C ASN A 22 -2.08 7.59 -18.14
N LYS A 23 -0.89 7.14 -18.53
CA LYS A 23 -0.17 7.68 -19.71
C LYS A 23 -0.99 7.52 -21.00
N ASN A 24 -1.61 6.36 -21.17
CA ASN A 24 -2.50 6.12 -22.34
C ASN A 24 -3.80 6.94 -22.24
N LEU A 25 -4.36 7.07 -21.03
CA LEU A 25 -5.55 7.90 -20.80
C LEU A 25 -5.30 9.35 -21.22
N ILE A 26 -4.18 9.94 -20.83
CA ILE A 26 -3.83 11.34 -21.13
C ILE A 26 -3.73 11.59 -22.64
N LYS A 27 -3.17 10.65 -23.40
CA LYS A 27 -3.08 10.76 -24.87
C LYS A 27 -4.46 10.91 -25.54
N ASN A 28 -5.51 10.36 -24.90
CA ASN A 28 -6.89 10.36 -25.42
C ASN A 28 -7.76 11.45 -24.82
N LEU A 29 -7.21 12.31 -23.94
CA LEU A 29 -7.93 13.44 -23.39
C LEU A 29 -7.83 14.66 -24.31
N LYS A 30 -8.93 15.05 -24.94
CA LYS A 30 -9.03 16.27 -25.76
C LYS A 30 -8.92 17.56 -24.92
N ASN A 31 -9.43 17.53 -23.70
CA ASN A 31 -9.38 18.66 -22.77
C ASN A 31 -8.17 18.51 -21.82
N LYS A 32 -7.30 19.52 -21.77
CA LYS A 32 -6.10 19.56 -20.92
C LYS A 32 -6.36 20.14 -19.52
N ASN A 33 -7.59 19.95 -19.00
CA ASN A 33 -7.95 20.43 -17.68
C ASN A 33 -7.46 19.50 -16.55
N PHE A 34 -6.18 19.14 -16.60
CA PHE A 34 -5.53 18.29 -15.60
C PHE A 34 -4.10 18.74 -15.32
N TYR A 35 -3.60 18.35 -14.16
CA TYR A 35 -2.19 18.35 -13.81
C TYR A 35 -1.71 16.92 -13.60
N THR A 36 -0.42 16.70 -13.81
CA THR A 36 0.21 15.39 -13.65
C THR A 36 1.15 15.37 -12.46
N TYR A 37 1.27 14.22 -11.82
CA TYR A 37 2.21 14.02 -10.71
C TYR A 37 2.87 12.64 -10.76
N GLY A 38 4.01 12.50 -10.10
CA GLY A 38 4.72 11.24 -9.97
C GLY A 38 6.23 11.38 -10.04
N LEU A 39 6.91 10.25 -10.27
CA LEU A 39 8.37 10.16 -10.46
C LEU A 39 8.81 10.59 -11.86
N ASP A 40 7.92 10.48 -12.84
CA ASP A 40 8.20 10.85 -14.22
C ASP A 40 8.60 12.32 -14.29
N SER A 41 9.76 12.60 -14.89
CA SER A 41 10.33 13.95 -14.99
C SER A 41 9.46 14.93 -15.77
N LYS A 42 8.52 14.44 -16.58
CA LYS A 42 7.53 15.20 -17.34
C LYS A 42 6.31 15.60 -16.50
N SER A 43 6.21 15.13 -15.25
CA SER A 43 5.10 15.48 -14.36
C SER A 43 5.14 16.96 -13.97
N ASN A 44 3.95 17.59 -13.89
CA ASN A 44 3.81 18.94 -13.35
C ASN A 44 4.28 19.02 -11.88
N PHE A 45 4.02 17.97 -11.12
CA PHE A 45 4.45 17.77 -9.74
C PHE A 45 5.37 16.56 -9.68
N CYS A 46 6.67 16.79 -9.88
CA CYS A 46 7.66 15.73 -10.01
C CYS A 46 8.36 15.43 -8.69
N ILE A 47 8.31 14.17 -8.25
CA ILE A 47 8.95 13.66 -7.04
C ILE A 47 10.45 13.50 -7.29
N LYS A 48 11.28 14.00 -6.37
CA LYS A 48 12.74 13.90 -6.42
C LYS A 48 13.31 13.52 -5.06
N ASN A 49 14.54 13.01 -5.04
CA ASN A 49 15.37 12.82 -3.84
C ASN A 49 14.66 12.06 -2.70
N ILE A 50 14.04 10.92 -3.04
CA ILE A 50 13.32 10.10 -2.07
C ILE A 50 14.29 9.44 -1.09
N LYS A 51 13.99 9.58 0.21
CA LYS A 51 14.63 8.84 1.30
C LYS A 51 13.54 8.20 2.15
N GLN A 52 13.68 6.92 2.47
CA GLN A 52 12.72 6.20 3.30
C GLN A 52 13.41 5.70 4.57
N PHE A 53 12.78 5.96 5.70
CA PHE A 53 13.21 5.57 7.03
C PHE A 53 12.09 4.74 7.68
N ARG A 54 12.35 4.04 8.79
CA ARG A 54 11.34 3.20 9.44
C ARG A 54 10.10 3.95 9.92
N GLN A 55 10.23 5.23 10.23
CA GLN A 55 9.14 6.02 10.82
C GLN A 55 8.59 7.09 9.88
N PHE A 56 9.30 7.42 8.79
CA PHE A 56 8.88 8.47 7.86
C PHE A 56 9.55 8.31 6.50
N SER A 57 8.96 8.95 5.50
CA SER A 57 9.60 9.18 4.20
C SER A 57 9.85 10.67 4.01
N GLU A 58 10.97 11.01 3.32
CA GLU A 58 11.34 12.36 2.94
C GLU A 58 11.55 12.42 1.43
N PHE A 59 11.11 13.50 0.81
CA PHE A 59 11.30 13.74 -0.62
C PHE A 59 11.25 15.22 -0.97
N ASP A 60 11.75 15.56 -2.16
CA ASP A 60 11.61 16.88 -2.74
C ASP A 60 10.49 16.88 -3.80
N LEU A 61 9.83 18.02 -3.98
CA LEU A 61 8.78 18.22 -4.97
C LEU A 61 9.14 19.36 -5.91
N LYS A 62 9.44 19.01 -7.17
CA LYS A 62 9.63 19.98 -8.25
C LYS A 62 8.26 20.28 -8.90
N ILE A 63 7.90 21.56 -8.96
CA ILE A 63 6.62 22.02 -9.50
C ILE A 63 6.88 22.79 -10.80
N ILE A 64 6.23 22.35 -11.87
CA ILE A 64 6.32 22.93 -13.21
C ILE A 64 4.88 23.17 -13.68
N LEU A 65 4.40 24.39 -13.54
CA LEU A 65 3.05 24.78 -13.96
C LEU A 65 3.11 25.76 -15.14
N PRO A 66 2.15 25.72 -16.07
CA PRO A 66 2.05 26.70 -17.15
C PRO A 66 1.99 28.12 -16.57
N ASN A 67 2.68 29.04 -17.19
CA ASN A 67 2.71 30.47 -16.83
C ASN A 67 3.14 30.80 -15.39
N ARG A 68 3.86 29.88 -14.72
CA ARG A 68 4.43 30.09 -13.38
C ARG A 68 5.92 29.74 -13.37
N LYS A 69 6.70 30.44 -12.54
CA LYS A 69 8.11 30.09 -12.31
C LYS A 69 8.19 28.68 -11.69
N ASN A 70 9.13 27.88 -12.14
CA ASN A 70 9.40 26.57 -11.55
C ASN A 70 9.74 26.73 -10.07
N LYS A 71 9.21 25.86 -9.24
CA LYS A 71 9.44 25.86 -7.80
C LYS A 71 9.95 24.51 -7.33
N LEU A 72 10.88 24.50 -6.40
CA LEU A 72 11.37 23.31 -5.72
C LEU A 72 11.05 23.41 -4.22
N ILE A 73 10.22 22.51 -3.73
CA ILE A 73 9.95 22.35 -2.30
C ILE A 73 10.84 21.21 -1.82
N ARG A 74 11.82 21.52 -0.99
CA ARG A 74 12.77 20.54 -0.46
C ARG A 74 12.29 19.93 0.86
N GLN A 75 12.70 18.69 1.13
CA GLN A 75 12.55 18.01 2.43
C GLN A 75 11.09 17.98 2.95
N ILE A 76 10.18 17.53 2.11
CA ILE A 76 8.81 17.21 2.55
C ILE A 76 8.88 15.89 3.31
N LYS A 77 8.42 15.90 4.57
CA LYS A 77 8.36 14.70 5.42
C LYS A 77 6.93 14.24 5.61
N ILE A 78 6.73 12.93 5.50
CA ILE A 78 5.46 12.25 5.78
C ILE A 78 5.71 11.07 6.72
N PRO A 79 4.91 10.84 7.77
CA PRO A 79 5.07 9.72 8.71
C PRO A 79 4.48 8.42 8.13
N LEU A 80 4.71 8.18 6.85
CA LEU A 80 4.20 7.03 6.10
C LEU A 80 5.32 6.42 5.27
N LEU A 81 5.25 5.09 5.09
CA LEU A 81 6.22 4.34 4.30
C LEU A 81 5.67 4.00 2.91
N GLY A 82 6.59 3.74 2.00
CA GLY A 82 6.29 3.26 0.66
C GLY A 82 6.02 4.38 -0.35
N ILE A 83 6.45 4.10 -1.58
CA ILE A 83 6.35 5.03 -2.71
C ILE A 83 4.91 5.44 -3.02
N HIS A 84 3.95 4.54 -2.77
CA HIS A 84 2.53 4.83 -2.97
C HIS A 84 2.03 5.93 -2.04
N ASN A 85 2.48 5.97 -0.78
CA ASN A 85 2.13 7.03 0.17
C ASN A 85 2.80 8.35 -0.18
N ILE A 86 4.01 8.32 -0.72
CA ILE A 86 4.66 9.52 -1.28
C ILE A 86 3.84 10.08 -2.46
N ARG A 87 3.39 9.21 -3.39
CA ARG A 87 2.52 9.62 -4.51
C ARG A 87 1.20 10.22 -4.03
N ASN A 88 0.55 9.60 -3.06
CA ASN A 88 -0.69 10.12 -2.46
C ASN A 88 -0.47 11.48 -1.80
N SER A 89 0.64 11.65 -1.09
CA SER A 89 1.01 12.93 -0.47
C SER A 89 1.31 14.02 -1.49
N VAL A 90 1.91 13.64 -2.63
CA VAL A 90 2.15 14.59 -3.73
C VAL A 90 0.84 14.98 -4.42
N ALA A 91 -0.11 14.05 -4.58
CA ALA A 91 -1.45 14.39 -5.08
C ALA A 91 -2.15 15.41 -4.17
N ALA A 92 -2.09 15.20 -2.84
CA ALA A 92 -2.62 16.14 -1.85
C ALA A 92 -1.89 17.49 -1.90
N ALA A 93 -0.54 17.49 -1.97
CA ALA A 93 0.26 18.70 -2.10
C ALA A 93 -0.06 19.46 -3.40
N ALA A 94 -0.22 18.75 -4.51
CA ALA A 94 -0.56 19.34 -5.81
C ALA A 94 -1.91 20.06 -5.76
N LEU A 95 -2.92 19.41 -5.18
CA LEU A 95 -4.21 20.05 -4.93
C LEU A 95 -4.06 21.29 -4.05
N SER A 96 -3.34 21.18 -2.94
CA SER A 96 -3.13 22.26 -1.98
C SER A 96 -2.43 23.47 -2.62
N VAL A 97 -1.43 23.24 -3.46
CA VAL A 97 -0.73 24.30 -4.22
C VAL A 97 -1.70 25.00 -5.20
N THR A 98 -2.58 24.24 -5.85
CA THR A 98 -3.50 24.82 -6.85
C THR A 98 -4.61 25.67 -6.23
N VAL A 99 -4.99 25.37 -4.99
CA VAL A 99 -5.95 26.19 -4.22
C VAL A 99 -5.26 27.29 -3.40
N GLY A 100 -3.95 27.49 -3.57
CA GLY A 100 -3.23 28.65 -3.01
C GLY A 100 -2.66 28.46 -1.61
N LEU A 101 -2.60 27.25 -1.06
CA LEU A 101 -2.00 27.03 0.25
C LEU A 101 -0.48 27.31 0.24
N THR A 102 0.02 27.84 1.36
CA THR A 102 1.46 28.12 1.52
C THR A 102 2.28 26.83 1.63
N VAL A 103 3.54 26.88 1.22
CA VAL A 103 4.47 25.75 1.35
C VAL A 103 4.61 25.29 2.81
N SER A 104 4.65 26.25 3.74
CA SER A 104 4.73 25.96 5.18
C SER A 104 3.53 25.16 5.65
N SER A 105 2.30 25.58 5.29
CA SER A 105 1.06 24.89 5.65
C SER A 105 1.02 23.46 5.05
N ILE A 106 1.44 23.29 3.79
CA ILE A 106 1.50 22.00 3.13
C ILE A 106 2.49 21.07 3.86
N LYS A 107 3.71 21.53 4.13
CA LYS A 107 4.72 20.74 4.86
C LYS A 107 4.24 20.36 6.26
N LYS A 108 3.63 21.30 6.99
CA LYS A 108 3.09 21.05 8.33
C LYS A 108 1.95 20.03 8.29
N GLY A 109 1.00 20.16 7.36
CA GLY A 109 -0.12 19.24 7.20
C GLY A 109 0.35 17.83 6.88
N LEU A 110 1.27 17.67 5.92
CA LEU A 110 1.81 16.37 5.54
C LEU A 110 2.63 15.72 6.67
N LYS A 111 3.45 16.48 7.39
CA LYS A 111 4.25 15.98 8.53
C LYS A 111 3.36 15.50 9.69
N ASN A 112 2.24 16.17 9.93
CA ASN A 112 1.34 15.88 11.05
C ASN A 112 0.24 14.87 10.69
N PHE A 113 0.17 14.41 9.45
CA PHE A 113 -0.82 13.45 8.99
C PHE A 113 -0.53 12.07 9.58
N LYS A 114 -1.40 11.62 10.48
CA LYS A 114 -1.23 10.33 11.21
C LYS A 114 -1.56 9.09 10.38
N GLY A 115 -1.80 9.24 9.08
CA GLY A 115 -2.23 8.16 8.21
C GLY A 115 -3.73 7.89 8.27
N VAL A 116 -4.17 6.90 7.52
CA VAL A 116 -5.53 6.35 7.54
C VAL A 116 -5.45 5.00 8.23
N GLN A 117 -6.45 4.67 9.06
CA GLN A 117 -6.52 3.35 9.69
C GLN A 117 -6.38 2.23 8.66
N ARG A 118 -5.71 1.14 9.05
CA ARG A 118 -5.46 -0.01 8.18
C ARG A 118 -4.63 0.35 6.92
N ARG A 119 -3.69 1.29 7.03
CA ARG A 119 -2.70 1.63 5.99
C ARG A 119 -1.31 1.61 6.62
N PHE A 120 -0.78 0.40 6.77
CA PHE A 120 0.50 0.12 7.43
C PHE A 120 0.61 0.76 8.82
N ASN A 121 -0.45 0.59 9.63
CA ASN A 121 -0.49 1.12 10.99
C ASN A 121 0.14 0.13 11.96
N LYS A 122 1.12 0.58 12.75
CA LYS A 122 1.61 -0.20 13.89
C LYS A 122 0.49 -0.33 14.93
N ILE A 123 0.18 -1.55 15.36
CA ILE A 123 -0.89 -1.85 16.30
C ILE A 123 -0.39 -2.25 17.68
N PHE A 124 0.68 -3.03 17.74
CA PHE A 124 1.36 -3.41 19.00
C PHE A 124 2.77 -3.91 18.76
N THR A 125 3.49 -4.19 19.84
CA THR A 125 4.80 -4.86 19.85
C THR A 125 4.72 -6.07 20.75
N TYR A 126 5.27 -7.20 20.33
CA TYR A 126 5.39 -8.44 21.10
C TYR A 126 6.79 -9.03 20.95
N ASN A 127 7.48 -9.36 22.06
CA ASN A 127 8.86 -9.86 22.07
C ASN A 127 9.83 -9.02 21.21
N GLY A 128 9.67 -7.68 21.23
CA GLY A 128 10.49 -6.75 20.44
C GLY A 128 10.16 -6.70 18.95
N VAL A 129 9.14 -7.42 18.51
CA VAL A 129 8.67 -7.46 17.11
C VAL A 129 7.45 -6.57 16.94
N ASP A 130 7.50 -5.68 15.95
CA ASP A 130 6.40 -4.77 15.62
C ASP A 130 5.37 -5.44 14.71
N PHE A 131 4.09 -5.24 15.06
CA PHE A 131 2.93 -5.74 14.33
C PHE A 131 2.19 -4.59 13.66
N PHE A 132 1.92 -4.75 12.37
CA PHE A 132 1.25 -3.76 11.53
C PHE A 132 -0.05 -4.32 10.95
N ASP A 133 -1.02 -3.44 10.74
CA ASP A 133 -2.31 -3.72 10.07
C ASP A 133 -2.38 -2.94 8.75
N ASP A 134 -2.69 -3.66 7.66
CA ASP A 134 -2.87 -3.08 6.34
C ASP A 134 -4.13 -3.62 5.65
N TYR A 135 -4.82 -2.77 4.92
CA TYR A 135 -6.03 -3.13 4.18
C TYR A 135 -5.75 -3.83 2.85
N ALA A 136 -4.49 -3.99 2.47
CA ALA A 136 -4.09 -4.61 1.21
C ALA A 136 -4.75 -5.97 1.01
N HIS A 137 -5.54 -6.08 -0.03
CA HIS A 137 -6.33 -7.26 -0.38
C HIS A 137 -6.39 -7.51 -1.90
N HIS A 138 -5.68 -6.70 -2.67
CA HIS A 138 -5.42 -6.86 -4.10
C HIS A 138 -3.94 -7.17 -4.30
N PRO A 139 -3.54 -8.03 -5.27
CA PRO A 139 -2.13 -8.43 -5.44
C PRO A 139 -1.19 -7.25 -5.65
N THR A 140 -1.62 -6.22 -6.36
CA THR A 140 -0.83 -4.98 -6.54
C THR A 140 -0.59 -4.25 -5.22
N GLU A 141 -1.61 -4.18 -4.34
CA GLU A 141 -1.49 -3.54 -3.02
C GLU A 141 -0.53 -4.31 -2.13
N ILE A 142 -0.67 -5.65 -2.05
CA ILE A 142 0.20 -6.54 -1.28
C ILE A 142 1.66 -6.35 -1.71
N LYS A 143 1.91 -6.41 -3.02
CA LYS A 143 3.26 -6.22 -3.58
C LYS A 143 3.85 -4.87 -3.19
N VAL A 144 3.09 -3.79 -3.32
CA VAL A 144 3.58 -2.43 -3.01
C VAL A 144 3.89 -2.25 -1.53
N VAL A 145 3.08 -2.84 -0.63
CA VAL A 145 3.34 -2.81 0.82
C VAL A 145 4.59 -3.59 1.15
N LEU A 146 4.73 -4.83 0.65
CA LEU A 146 5.88 -5.69 0.94
C LEU A 146 7.19 -5.13 0.35
N ASP A 147 7.16 -4.56 -0.87
CA ASP A 147 8.30 -3.84 -1.45
C ASP A 147 8.73 -2.67 -0.56
N GLY A 148 7.78 -1.84 -0.11
CA GLY A 148 8.06 -0.73 0.81
C GLY A 148 8.68 -1.19 2.12
N VAL A 149 8.20 -2.31 2.68
CA VAL A 149 8.76 -2.93 3.89
C VAL A 149 10.17 -3.45 3.65
N SER A 150 10.41 -4.14 2.55
CA SER A 150 11.72 -4.71 2.21
C SER A 150 12.79 -3.64 2.06
N ASN A 151 12.44 -2.49 1.52
CA ASN A 151 13.37 -1.37 1.36
C ASN A 151 13.81 -0.76 2.70
N VAL A 152 12.93 -0.77 3.70
CA VAL A 152 13.14 -0.11 5.01
C VAL A 152 13.62 -1.08 6.09
N TYR A 153 13.09 -2.32 6.09
CA TYR A 153 13.40 -3.35 7.09
C TYR A 153 14.42 -4.37 6.56
N LYS A 154 15.55 -3.87 6.05
CA LYS A 154 16.66 -4.70 5.58
C LYS A 154 17.19 -5.59 6.72
N GLY A 155 17.37 -6.88 6.43
CA GLY A 155 17.84 -7.88 7.42
C GLY A 155 16.80 -8.30 8.46
N TYR A 156 15.53 -7.90 8.30
CA TYR A 156 14.42 -8.41 9.10
C TYR A 156 13.68 -9.52 8.35
N GLU A 157 13.28 -10.57 9.06
CA GLU A 157 12.36 -11.58 8.54
C GLU A 157 10.96 -10.96 8.43
N LYS A 158 10.39 -10.97 7.23
CA LYS A 158 9.10 -10.37 6.90
C LYS A 158 8.02 -11.44 6.90
N ILE A 159 7.11 -11.36 7.87
CA ILE A 159 6.00 -12.31 8.04
C ILE A 159 4.71 -11.61 7.66
N CYS A 160 4.07 -12.09 6.60
CA CYS A 160 2.77 -11.59 6.16
C CYS A 160 1.66 -12.52 6.65
N ILE A 161 0.71 -12.00 7.41
CA ILE A 161 -0.52 -12.68 7.80
C ILE A 161 -1.59 -12.24 6.80
N PHE A 162 -2.08 -13.14 5.95
CA PHE A 162 -2.97 -12.79 4.87
C PHE A 162 -4.31 -13.51 4.94
N GLN A 163 -5.39 -12.74 4.87
CA GLN A 163 -6.74 -13.25 4.67
C GLN A 163 -7.24 -12.86 3.28
N PRO A 164 -7.37 -13.82 2.34
CA PRO A 164 -7.94 -13.52 1.03
C PRO A 164 -9.39 -13.05 1.16
N HIS A 165 -9.77 -12.07 0.34
CA HIS A 165 -11.09 -11.47 0.37
C HIS A 165 -11.79 -11.63 -0.97
N ARG A 166 -12.92 -12.36 -0.98
CA ARG A 166 -13.74 -12.80 -2.11
C ARG A 166 -13.09 -13.91 -2.94
N ILE A 167 -13.86 -14.97 -3.16
CA ILE A 167 -13.46 -16.11 -3.98
C ILE A 167 -13.30 -15.70 -5.45
N SER A 168 -14.23 -14.88 -5.97
CA SER A 168 -14.20 -14.35 -7.34
C SER A 168 -12.89 -13.62 -7.62
N ARG A 169 -12.49 -12.68 -6.75
CA ARG A 169 -11.22 -11.96 -6.91
C ARG A 169 -10.01 -12.88 -6.89
N LEU A 170 -10.00 -13.84 -5.98
CA LEU A 170 -8.88 -14.79 -5.87
C LEU A 170 -8.77 -15.68 -7.11
N LYS A 171 -9.91 -16.05 -7.70
CA LYS A 171 -10.00 -16.83 -8.94
C LYS A 171 -9.51 -16.01 -10.13
N ASP A 172 -10.03 -14.79 -10.30
CA ASP A 172 -9.75 -13.94 -11.46
C ASP A 172 -8.30 -13.44 -11.48
N LEU A 173 -7.69 -13.23 -10.30
CA LEU A 173 -6.32 -12.73 -10.14
C LEU A 173 -5.38 -13.76 -9.53
N LYS A 174 -5.67 -15.07 -9.73
CA LYS A 174 -4.90 -16.16 -9.09
C LYS A 174 -3.41 -16.05 -9.39
N LYS A 175 -3.06 -15.84 -10.64
CA LYS A 175 -1.67 -15.72 -11.08
C LYS A 175 -0.97 -14.55 -10.37
N GLU A 176 -1.57 -13.39 -10.36
CA GLU A 176 -1.02 -12.18 -9.74
C GLU A 176 -0.84 -12.34 -8.23
N PHE A 177 -1.82 -12.96 -7.55
CA PHE A 177 -1.72 -13.25 -6.11
C PHE A 177 -0.57 -14.18 -5.79
N THR A 178 -0.34 -15.23 -6.58
CA THR A 178 0.74 -16.18 -6.30
C THR A 178 2.14 -15.58 -6.44
N TYR A 179 2.28 -14.43 -7.10
CA TYR A 179 3.54 -13.68 -7.21
C TYR A 179 3.62 -12.44 -6.30
N ALA A 180 2.53 -12.11 -5.60
CA ALA A 180 2.46 -10.86 -4.83
C ALA A 180 3.30 -10.86 -3.54
N PHE A 181 3.69 -12.04 -3.05
CA PHE A 181 4.37 -12.23 -1.77
C PHE A 181 5.89 -12.43 -1.90
N LYS A 182 6.49 -12.16 -3.05
CA LYS A 182 7.93 -12.41 -3.30
C LYS A 182 8.87 -11.69 -2.31
N ASP A 183 8.42 -10.57 -1.75
CA ASP A 183 9.19 -9.79 -0.81
C ASP A 183 8.88 -10.15 0.66
N ALA A 184 8.07 -11.17 0.92
CA ALA A 184 7.88 -11.79 2.22
C ALA A 184 8.81 -13.01 2.37
N ASP A 185 9.18 -13.34 3.61
CA ASP A 185 9.90 -14.58 3.93
C ASP A 185 8.95 -15.69 4.34
N LYS A 186 7.86 -15.29 5.03
CA LYS A 186 6.80 -16.21 5.47
C LYS A 186 5.42 -15.64 5.19
N VAL A 187 4.47 -16.53 4.86
CA VAL A 187 3.05 -16.19 4.75
C VAL A 187 2.25 -17.09 5.68
N ILE A 188 1.47 -16.50 6.57
CA ILE A 188 0.45 -17.19 7.37
C ILE A 188 -0.87 -16.91 6.67
N LEU A 189 -1.46 -17.93 6.08
CA LEU A 189 -2.62 -17.82 5.22
C LEU A 189 -3.88 -18.30 5.93
N PHE A 190 -4.87 -17.42 6.02
CA PHE A 190 -6.20 -17.69 6.57
C PHE A 190 -7.18 -18.18 5.51
N PRO A 191 -8.28 -18.84 5.91
CA PRO A 191 -9.40 -19.14 5.04
C PRO A 191 -9.94 -17.88 4.35
N ILE A 192 -10.52 -18.07 3.17
CA ILE A 192 -11.04 -16.96 2.36
C ILE A 192 -12.22 -16.31 3.08
N TYR A 193 -12.17 -14.99 3.27
CA TYR A 193 -13.34 -14.21 3.67
C TYR A 193 -14.24 -14.01 2.44
N THR A 194 -15.37 -14.70 2.41
CA THR A 194 -16.23 -14.78 1.21
C THR A 194 -16.99 -13.49 0.92
N ALA A 195 -17.22 -12.63 1.94
CA ALA A 195 -18.03 -11.41 1.82
C ALA A 195 -19.42 -11.67 1.22
N GLY A 196 -20.04 -12.79 1.60
CA GLY A 196 -21.38 -13.19 1.12
C GLY A 196 -21.40 -13.91 -0.22
N GLU A 197 -20.25 -14.16 -0.86
CA GLU A 197 -20.19 -14.97 -2.07
C GLU A 197 -20.46 -16.44 -1.76
N LYS A 198 -21.26 -17.11 -2.60
CA LYS A 198 -21.52 -18.55 -2.50
C LYS A 198 -20.28 -19.35 -2.94
N THR A 199 -19.95 -20.41 -2.19
CA THR A 199 -18.72 -21.20 -2.35
C THR A 199 -18.64 -22.05 -3.62
N LYS A 200 -19.68 -22.10 -4.47
CA LYS A 200 -19.77 -22.96 -5.68
C LYS A 200 -18.90 -22.53 -6.87
N LEU A 201 -17.78 -21.82 -6.66
CA LEU A 201 -16.98 -21.27 -7.79
C LEU A 201 -15.84 -22.19 -8.28
N GLY A 202 -15.79 -23.46 -7.87
CA GLY A 202 -14.77 -24.41 -8.36
C GLY A 202 -13.32 -23.96 -8.10
N PHE A 203 -13.06 -23.23 -7.00
CA PHE A 203 -11.74 -22.76 -6.61
C PHE A 203 -11.14 -23.69 -5.56
N SER A 204 -9.94 -24.22 -5.84
CA SER A 204 -9.18 -25.02 -4.86
C SER A 204 -8.24 -24.13 -4.07
N TYR A 205 -8.54 -23.91 -2.79
CA TYR A 205 -7.71 -23.15 -1.85
C TYR A 205 -6.33 -23.81 -1.64
N LEU A 206 -6.28 -25.14 -1.55
CA LEU A 206 -5.01 -25.87 -1.39
C LEU A 206 -4.11 -25.76 -2.62
N ASN A 207 -4.68 -25.78 -3.83
CA ASN A 207 -3.91 -25.58 -5.05
C ASN A 207 -3.40 -24.12 -5.12
N PHE A 208 -4.20 -23.15 -4.68
CA PHE A 208 -3.74 -21.77 -4.56
C PHE A 208 -2.56 -21.66 -3.59
N ALA A 209 -2.63 -22.30 -2.42
CA ALA A 209 -1.55 -22.30 -1.43
C ALA A 209 -0.25 -22.91 -2.00
N LYS A 210 -0.35 -24.04 -2.71
CA LYS A 210 0.79 -24.68 -3.40
C LYS A 210 1.42 -23.77 -4.45
N ASP A 211 0.58 -23.14 -5.29
CA ASP A 211 1.04 -22.21 -6.32
C ASP A 211 1.72 -20.95 -5.71
N LEU A 212 1.21 -20.48 -4.55
CA LEU A 212 1.80 -19.35 -3.82
C LEU A 212 3.21 -19.69 -3.32
N ILE A 213 3.40 -20.87 -2.70
CA ILE A 213 4.72 -21.36 -2.28
C ILE A 213 5.68 -21.40 -3.47
N LYS A 214 5.24 -22.01 -4.58
CA LYS A 214 6.06 -22.18 -5.79
C LYS A 214 6.47 -20.85 -6.41
N ASN A 215 5.52 -19.92 -6.57
CA ASN A 215 5.71 -18.71 -7.35
C ASN A 215 6.31 -17.54 -6.55
N SER A 216 5.96 -17.43 -5.27
CA SER A 216 6.54 -16.41 -4.37
C SER A 216 7.76 -16.90 -3.61
N LYS A 217 8.04 -18.23 -3.58
CA LYS A 217 9.17 -18.86 -2.87
C LYS A 217 9.17 -18.56 -1.36
N VAL A 218 7.99 -18.52 -0.75
CA VAL A 218 7.81 -18.24 0.67
C VAL A 218 7.58 -19.50 1.48
N LYS A 219 7.89 -19.47 2.78
CA LYS A 219 7.40 -20.48 3.74
C LYS A 219 5.95 -20.14 4.05
N LEU A 220 5.03 -21.12 3.89
CA LEU A 220 3.61 -20.90 4.07
C LEU A 220 3.07 -21.78 5.21
N PHE A 221 2.26 -21.16 6.06
CA PHE A 221 1.55 -21.79 7.16
C PHE A 221 0.05 -21.53 7.00
N LEU A 222 -0.76 -22.56 7.11
CA LEU A 222 -2.22 -22.43 7.12
C LEU A 222 -2.69 -22.35 8.56
N VAL A 223 -3.60 -21.44 8.84
CA VAL A 223 -4.25 -21.28 10.14
C VAL A 223 -5.74 -21.01 9.92
N ASP A 224 -6.60 -21.58 10.77
CA ASP A 224 -8.04 -21.50 10.60
C ASP A 224 -8.66 -20.33 11.36
N ASP A 225 -8.04 -19.95 12.50
CA ASP A 225 -8.57 -18.94 13.40
C ASP A 225 -7.48 -18.15 14.14
N LYS A 226 -7.93 -17.17 14.94
CA LYS A 226 -7.05 -16.32 15.74
C LYS A 226 -6.30 -17.05 16.87
N PHE A 227 -6.84 -18.19 17.36
CA PHE A 227 -6.20 -18.95 18.43
C PHE A 227 -5.02 -19.75 17.90
N GLN A 228 -5.16 -20.38 16.73
CA GLN A 228 -4.04 -21.01 16.02
C GLN A 228 -2.97 -19.98 15.67
N LEU A 229 -3.38 -18.77 15.21
CA LEU A 229 -2.45 -17.69 14.96
C LEU A 229 -1.69 -17.28 16.22
N ALA A 230 -2.38 -17.09 17.35
CA ALA A 230 -1.75 -16.74 18.62
C ALA A 230 -0.75 -17.81 19.08
N LYS A 231 -1.10 -19.10 18.95
CA LYS A 231 -0.19 -20.22 19.24
C LYS A 231 1.06 -20.18 18.35
N TYR A 232 0.87 -19.93 17.05
CA TYR A 232 2.01 -19.77 16.12
C TYR A 232 2.92 -18.61 16.54
N ILE A 233 2.34 -17.45 16.87
CA ILE A 233 3.08 -16.24 17.26
C ILE A 233 3.89 -16.50 18.53
N LYS A 234 3.28 -17.06 19.59
CA LYS A 234 3.98 -17.42 20.82
C LYS A 234 5.24 -18.24 20.60
N ASN A 235 5.16 -19.21 19.71
CA ASN A 235 6.23 -20.18 19.49
C ASN A 235 7.30 -19.71 18.49
N ASN A 236 6.99 -18.73 17.64
CA ASN A 236 7.84 -18.43 16.46
C ASN A 236 8.27 -16.96 16.37
N ILE A 237 7.69 -16.05 17.18
CA ILE A 237 7.93 -14.62 17.01
C ILE A 237 8.88 -14.08 18.07
N ASN A 238 10.12 -13.86 17.66
CA ASN A 238 11.18 -13.20 18.41
C ASN A 238 12.26 -12.67 17.44
N GLY A 239 13.14 -11.80 17.91
CA GLY A 239 14.31 -11.32 17.16
C GLY A 239 13.97 -10.29 16.08
N LYS A 240 14.83 -10.23 15.05
CA LYS A 240 14.70 -9.25 13.95
C LYS A 240 13.60 -9.65 12.96
N LYS A 241 12.36 -9.42 13.33
CA LYS A 241 11.19 -9.72 12.51
C LYS A 241 10.25 -8.52 12.41
N ILE A 242 9.40 -8.54 11.40
CA ILE A 242 8.26 -7.64 11.25
C ILE A 242 7.05 -8.46 10.83
N VAL A 243 5.90 -8.19 11.42
CA VAL A 243 4.65 -8.89 11.14
C VAL A 243 3.64 -7.91 10.56
N ILE A 244 3.04 -8.27 9.43
CA ILE A 244 2.07 -7.43 8.72
C ILE A 244 0.80 -8.25 8.47
N GLY A 245 -0.31 -7.85 9.12
CA GLY A 245 -1.64 -8.38 8.81
C GLY A 245 -2.23 -7.66 7.60
N MET A 246 -2.64 -8.43 6.58
CA MET A 246 -3.18 -7.91 5.33
C MET A 246 -4.52 -8.52 5.00
N GLY A 247 -5.48 -7.68 4.60
CA GLY A 247 -6.78 -8.12 4.12
C GLY A 247 -7.92 -7.15 4.43
N ALA A 248 -9.04 -7.30 3.70
CA ALA A 248 -10.23 -6.47 3.86
C ALA A 248 -11.31 -7.09 4.76
N GLY A 249 -11.10 -8.32 5.22
CA GLY A 249 -12.04 -9.07 6.07
C GLY A 249 -11.80 -8.90 7.57
N THR A 250 -11.98 -9.98 8.32
CA THR A 250 -11.89 -10.02 9.79
C THR A 250 -10.45 -9.93 10.33
N ILE A 251 -9.45 -10.07 9.49
CA ILE A 251 -8.03 -10.11 9.89
C ILE A 251 -7.63 -8.91 10.75
N SER A 252 -8.09 -7.69 10.42
CA SER A 252 -7.77 -6.49 11.18
C SER A 252 -8.29 -6.56 12.63
N THR A 253 -9.48 -7.11 12.83
CA THR A 253 -10.05 -7.35 14.16
C THR A 253 -9.21 -8.36 14.93
N TRP A 254 -8.87 -9.48 14.31
CA TRP A 254 -8.06 -10.52 14.92
C TRP A 254 -6.67 -10.04 15.30
N MET A 255 -6.03 -9.28 14.43
CA MET A 255 -4.72 -8.66 14.73
C MET A 255 -4.76 -7.76 15.97
N ARG A 256 -5.86 -7.01 16.17
CA ARG A 256 -6.04 -6.14 17.37
C ARG A 256 -6.40 -6.94 18.63
N GLU A 257 -6.98 -8.11 18.50
CA GLU A 257 -7.30 -9.00 19.61
C GLU A 257 -6.10 -9.85 20.06
N LEU A 258 -5.09 -10.03 19.20
CA LEU A 258 -3.90 -10.83 19.50
C LEU A 258 -3.21 -10.46 20.84
N PRO A 259 -3.03 -9.19 21.23
CA PRO A 259 -2.41 -8.87 22.52
C PRO A 259 -3.09 -9.47 23.75
N LYS A 260 -4.40 -9.78 23.63
CA LYS A 260 -5.17 -10.44 24.72
C LYS A 260 -4.97 -11.96 24.70
N LEU A 261 -4.44 -12.53 23.64
CA LEU A 261 -4.23 -13.96 23.45
C LEU A 261 -2.75 -14.35 23.60
N LEU A 262 -1.84 -13.37 23.56
CA LEU A 262 -0.39 -13.52 23.73
C LEU A 262 0.03 -13.29 25.17
#